data_b94ebe33496c93fe9e7194b30b50e534
#
_entry.id   b94ebe33496c93fe9e7194b30b50e534
#
_cell.length_a   1.000
_cell.length_b   1.000
_cell.length_c   1.000
_cell.angle_alpha   90.00
_cell.angle_beta   90.00
_cell.angle_gamma   90.00
#
_symmetry.space_group_name_H-M   'P 1'
#
loop_
_entity.id
_entity.type
_entity.pdbx_description
1 polymer ?
#
loop_
_entity_poly.entity_id
_entity_poly.type
_entity_poly.pdbx_seq_one_letter_code
_entity_poly.pdbx_strand_id
1 'polypeptide(L)'
;MQTINWKGHGAMFGANAIWGLMSPVAKFVMLGGIVTPLAVTDLRIVGAMILFWILSFFRKSEHVPPKDLAKLFGASLLGVVLNQGSFILGVGMTSPVNASIITTSMPLWAMILAAIFLKEPITAKKVLGIAAGASGALLLVLGSGNTDSAGGHSVAGDLLVLFAQLSYALYFVLYKNFVTRYSLTTIMKSVSYTHLRA
;
A
#
# COMPACT_ATOMS: atom_id res chain seq x y z
N MET A 1 14.31 2.44 -31.80
CA MET A 1 13.75 3.62 -31.07
C MET A 1 12.55 3.13 -30.27
N GLN A 2 12.64 3.13 -28.93
CA GLN A 2 11.47 2.83 -28.09
C GLN A 2 10.51 4.03 -28.19
N THR A 3 9.31 3.81 -28.71
CA THR A 3 8.27 4.83 -28.76
C THR A 3 7.84 5.16 -27.32
N ILE A 4 7.98 6.40 -26.92
CA ILE A 4 7.56 6.90 -25.59
C ILE A 4 6.04 6.71 -25.48
N ASN A 5 5.62 5.88 -24.52
CA ASN A 5 4.19 5.64 -24.30
C ASN A 5 3.60 6.74 -23.38
N TRP A 6 3.23 7.88 -23.95
CA TRP A 6 2.66 9.01 -23.22
C TRP A 6 1.38 8.66 -22.43
N LYS A 7 0.58 7.72 -22.93
CA LYS A 7 -0.62 7.22 -22.21
C LYS A 7 -0.22 6.49 -20.91
N GLY A 8 0.85 5.69 -20.97
CA GLY A 8 1.39 5.02 -19.78
C GLY A 8 1.95 6.00 -18.75
N HIS A 9 2.69 7.02 -19.20
CA HIS A 9 3.21 8.07 -18.31
C HIS A 9 2.09 8.88 -17.66
N GLY A 10 1.06 9.25 -18.43
CA GLY A 10 -0.11 9.96 -17.90
C GLY A 10 -0.87 9.12 -16.86
N ALA A 11 -1.07 7.82 -17.13
CA ALA A 11 -1.71 6.91 -16.17
C ALA A 11 -0.90 6.76 -14.88
N MET A 12 0.43 6.63 -14.98
CA MET A 12 1.32 6.60 -13.80
C MET A 12 1.28 7.88 -13.00
N PHE A 13 1.30 9.04 -13.66
CA PHE A 13 1.19 10.32 -12.98
C PHE A 13 -0.13 10.43 -12.22
N GLY A 14 -1.25 10.12 -12.88
CA GLY A 14 -2.58 10.13 -12.26
C GLY A 14 -2.68 9.18 -11.07
N ALA A 15 -2.16 7.96 -11.19
CA ALA A 15 -2.14 6.99 -10.09
C ALA A 15 -1.33 7.50 -8.88
N ASN A 16 -0.15 8.08 -9.11
CA ASN A 16 0.67 8.63 -8.03
C ASN A 16 0.05 9.88 -7.39
N ALA A 17 -0.60 10.74 -8.18
CA ALA A 17 -1.32 11.90 -7.65
C ALA A 17 -2.49 11.48 -6.75
N ILE A 18 -3.30 10.51 -7.18
CA ILE A 18 -4.41 9.96 -6.37
C ILE A 18 -3.86 9.30 -5.10
N TRP A 19 -2.74 8.57 -5.21
CA TRP A 19 -2.11 7.95 -4.04
C TRP A 19 -1.61 8.99 -3.03
N GLY A 20 -0.94 10.06 -3.51
CA GLY A 20 -0.46 11.15 -2.65
C GLY A 20 -1.58 11.89 -1.91
N LEU A 21 -2.75 12.04 -2.54
CA LEU A 21 -3.93 12.65 -1.93
C LEU A 21 -4.62 11.76 -0.89
N MET A 22 -4.28 10.47 -0.83
CA MET A 22 -4.98 9.50 0.02
C MET A 22 -4.87 9.84 1.51
N SER A 23 -3.68 10.21 2.02
CA SER A 23 -3.48 10.54 3.43
C SER A 23 -4.23 11.80 3.86
N PRO A 24 -4.12 12.96 3.17
CA PRO A 24 -4.86 14.15 3.54
C PRO A 24 -6.38 13.96 3.43
N VAL A 25 -6.86 13.28 2.39
CA VAL A 25 -8.30 13.03 2.23
C VAL A 25 -8.83 12.09 3.31
N ALA A 26 -8.13 11.00 3.62
CA ALA A 26 -8.51 10.10 4.71
C ALA A 26 -8.56 10.83 6.06
N LYS A 27 -7.55 11.64 6.37
CA LYS A 27 -7.52 12.43 7.60
C LYS A 27 -8.66 13.45 7.65
N PHE A 28 -8.92 14.15 6.56
CA PHE A 28 -10.02 15.12 6.47
C PHE A 28 -11.38 14.49 6.76
N VAL A 29 -11.65 13.31 6.20
CA VAL A 29 -12.91 12.57 6.44
C VAL A 29 -13.04 12.14 7.91
N MET A 30 -11.92 11.84 8.57
CA MET A 30 -11.90 11.42 9.98
C MET A 30 -11.90 12.59 10.98
N LEU A 31 -11.59 13.83 10.57
CA LEU A 31 -11.49 15.00 11.46
C LEU A 31 -12.79 15.31 12.20
N GLY A 32 -13.94 15.01 11.60
CA GLY A 32 -15.25 15.22 12.23
C GLY A 32 -15.59 14.23 13.35
N GLY A 33 -14.76 13.21 13.61
CA GLY A 33 -15.00 12.19 14.63
C GLY A 33 -16.18 11.25 14.35
N ILE A 34 -16.95 11.49 13.29
CA ILE A 34 -18.12 10.70 12.91
C ILE A 34 -17.71 9.42 12.17
N VAL A 35 -16.65 9.51 11.34
CA VAL A 35 -16.17 8.41 10.52
C VAL A 35 -14.89 7.84 11.15
N THR A 36 -14.97 6.60 11.60
CA THR A 36 -13.83 5.90 12.19
C THR A 36 -12.82 5.44 11.11
N PRO A 37 -11.54 5.23 11.46
CA PRO A 37 -10.56 4.66 10.52
C PRO A 37 -10.99 3.31 9.93
N LEU A 38 -11.68 2.48 10.70
CA LEU A 38 -12.22 1.21 10.24
C LEU A 38 -13.31 1.43 9.18
N ALA A 39 -14.24 2.35 9.42
CA ALA A 39 -15.30 2.67 8.45
C ALA A 39 -14.71 3.20 7.13
N VAL A 40 -13.66 4.02 7.17
CA VAL A 40 -12.95 4.47 5.96
C VAL A 40 -12.34 3.28 5.22
N THR A 41 -11.72 2.34 5.95
CA THR A 41 -11.11 1.15 5.35
C THR A 41 -12.18 0.27 4.70
N ASP A 42 -13.28 0.00 5.40
CA ASP A 42 -14.38 -0.82 4.90
C ASP A 42 -15.02 -0.21 3.65
N LEU A 43 -15.33 1.08 3.66
CA LEU A 43 -15.87 1.79 2.50
C LEU A 43 -14.95 1.72 1.29
N ARG A 44 -13.65 1.80 1.48
CA ARG A 44 -12.65 1.68 0.39
C ARG A 44 -12.60 0.26 -0.16
N ILE A 45 -12.61 -0.75 0.70
CA ILE A 45 -12.59 -2.17 0.28
C ILE A 45 -13.89 -2.50 -0.46
N VAL A 46 -15.04 -2.14 0.10
CA VAL A 46 -16.37 -2.40 -0.51
C VAL A 46 -16.50 -1.64 -1.84
N GLY A 47 -16.10 -0.37 -1.89
CA GLY A 47 -16.13 0.43 -3.11
C GLY A 47 -15.24 -0.16 -4.21
N ALA A 48 -14.04 -0.57 -3.87
CA ALA A 48 -13.13 -1.25 -4.80
C ALA A 48 -13.72 -2.59 -5.27
N MET A 49 -14.31 -3.37 -4.36
CA MET A 49 -14.97 -4.63 -4.67
C MET A 49 -16.08 -4.43 -5.72
N ILE A 50 -17.00 -3.50 -5.47
CA ILE A 50 -18.11 -3.21 -6.39
C ILE A 50 -17.57 -2.79 -7.75
N LEU A 51 -16.60 -1.89 -7.78
CA LEU A 51 -15.99 -1.40 -9.03
C LEU A 51 -15.34 -2.54 -9.84
N PHE A 52 -14.53 -3.39 -9.19
CA PHE A 52 -13.88 -4.51 -9.88
C PHE A 52 -14.87 -5.60 -10.29
N TRP A 53 -15.95 -5.80 -9.55
CA TRP A 53 -17.06 -6.68 -9.95
C TRP A 53 -17.74 -6.16 -11.23
N ILE A 54 -18.08 -4.88 -11.27
CA ILE A 54 -18.65 -4.24 -12.48
C ILE A 54 -17.68 -4.39 -13.66
N LEU A 55 -16.41 -4.05 -13.47
CA LEU A 55 -15.40 -4.18 -14.52
C LEU A 55 -15.21 -5.64 -15.00
N SER A 56 -15.45 -6.62 -14.12
CA SER A 56 -15.32 -8.03 -14.48
C SER A 56 -16.36 -8.50 -15.48
N PHE A 57 -17.52 -7.85 -15.57
CA PHE A 57 -18.54 -8.18 -16.59
C PHE A 57 -18.10 -7.83 -18.01
N PHE A 58 -17.18 -6.87 -18.14
CA PHE A 58 -16.63 -6.43 -19.43
C PHE A 58 -15.33 -7.16 -19.83
N ARG A 59 -14.86 -8.12 -19.02
CA ARG A 59 -13.62 -8.85 -19.24
C ARG A 59 -13.86 -10.35 -19.32
N LYS A 60 -13.02 -11.04 -20.12
CA LYS A 60 -13.06 -12.51 -20.19
C LYS A 60 -12.76 -13.11 -18.83
N SER A 61 -13.57 -14.10 -18.43
CA SER A 61 -13.36 -14.83 -17.19
C SER A 61 -12.12 -15.73 -17.33
N GLU A 62 -11.17 -15.57 -16.41
CA GLU A 62 -10.01 -16.45 -16.29
C GLU A 62 -10.31 -17.48 -15.18
N HIS A 63 -10.02 -18.75 -15.48
CA HIS A 63 -10.15 -19.80 -14.46
C HIS A 63 -8.96 -19.76 -13.51
N VAL A 64 -9.23 -19.59 -12.22
CA VAL A 64 -8.19 -19.58 -11.15
C VAL A 64 -8.28 -20.91 -10.40
N PRO A 65 -7.25 -21.75 -10.44
CA PRO A 65 -7.23 -23.01 -9.69
C PRO A 65 -7.33 -22.78 -8.17
N PRO A 66 -7.93 -23.71 -7.39
CA PRO A 66 -8.09 -23.55 -5.94
C PRO A 66 -6.77 -23.33 -5.19
N LYS A 67 -5.67 -23.95 -5.65
CA LYS A 67 -4.34 -23.75 -5.07
C LYS A 67 -3.85 -22.29 -5.24
N ASP A 68 -4.17 -21.67 -6.36
CA ASP A 68 -3.79 -20.29 -6.63
C ASP A 68 -4.73 -19.31 -5.90
N LEU A 69 -5.97 -19.72 -5.63
CA LEU A 69 -6.88 -18.96 -4.76
C LEU A 69 -6.32 -18.81 -3.32
N ALA A 70 -5.74 -19.88 -2.77
CA ALA A 70 -5.09 -19.81 -1.46
C ALA A 70 -3.90 -18.85 -1.45
N LYS A 71 -3.11 -18.82 -2.54
CA LYS A 71 -2.02 -17.82 -2.68
C LYS A 71 -2.55 -16.40 -2.82
N LEU A 72 -3.64 -16.20 -3.56
CA LEU A 72 -4.30 -14.90 -3.67
C LEU A 72 -4.84 -14.43 -2.32
N PHE A 73 -5.36 -15.35 -1.50
CA PHE A 73 -5.77 -15.02 -0.13
C PHE A 73 -4.59 -14.52 0.70
N GLY A 74 -3.45 -15.22 0.71
CA GLY A 74 -2.23 -14.74 1.40
C GLY A 74 -1.73 -13.41 0.86
N ALA A 75 -1.77 -13.23 -0.46
CA ALA A 75 -1.42 -11.97 -1.12
C ALA A 75 -2.37 -10.83 -0.70
N SER A 76 -3.68 -11.08 -0.61
CA SER A 76 -4.66 -10.10 -0.18
C SER A 76 -4.53 -9.74 1.30
N LEU A 77 -4.20 -10.70 2.15
CA LEU A 77 -3.97 -10.46 3.56
C LEU A 77 -2.81 -9.47 3.76
N LEU A 78 -1.68 -9.66 3.07
CA LEU A 78 -0.53 -8.77 3.15
C LEU A 78 -0.75 -7.45 2.42
N GLY A 79 -1.23 -7.49 1.19
CA GLY A 79 -1.32 -6.33 0.31
C GLY A 79 -2.55 -5.45 0.54
N VAL A 80 -3.62 -5.99 1.13
CA VAL A 80 -4.86 -5.26 1.37
C VAL A 80 -5.16 -5.15 2.86
N VAL A 81 -5.43 -6.25 3.56
CA VAL A 81 -5.91 -6.21 4.95
C VAL A 81 -4.88 -5.56 5.87
N LEU A 82 -3.69 -6.13 5.95
CA LEU A 82 -2.63 -5.63 6.83
C LEU A 82 -2.09 -4.28 6.36
N ASN A 83 -1.94 -4.09 5.06
CA ASN A 83 -1.46 -2.82 4.53
C ASN A 83 -2.49 -1.70 4.72
N GLN A 84 -3.68 -1.82 4.16
CA GLN A 84 -4.69 -0.75 4.18
C GLN A 84 -5.24 -0.51 5.59
N GLY A 85 -5.51 -1.58 6.35
CA GLY A 85 -5.98 -1.47 7.73
C GLY A 85 -5.00 -0.72 8.62
N SER A 86 -3.73 -1.17 8.66
CA SER A 86 -2.69 -0.52 9.46
C SER A 86 -2.40 0.90 8.97
N PHE A 87 -2.42 1.14 7.65
CA PHE A 87 -2.20 2.46 7.09
C PHE A 87 -3.27 3.46 7.54
N ILE A 88 -4.54 3.13 7.39
CA ILE A 88 -5.63 4.05 7.75
C ILE A 88 -5.72 4.25 9.26
N LEU A 89 -5.52 3.19 10.06
CA LEU A 89 -5.41 3.32 11.52
C LEU A 89 -4.27 4.26 11.89
N GLY A 90 -3.09 4.08 11.28
CA GLY A 90 -1.94 4.94 11.50
C GLY A 90 -2.20 6.39 11.12
N VAL A 91 -2.79 6.65 9.94
CA VAL A 91 -3.18 8.00 9.49
C VAL A 91 -4.18 8.64 10.46
N GLY A 92 -5.09 7.85 11.04
CA GLY A 92 -5.99 8.33 12.09
C GLY A 92 -5.27 8.87 13.32
N MET A 93 -4.12 8.27 13.68
CA MET A 93 -3.35 8.54 14.89
C MET A 93 -2.16 9.50 14.68
N THR A 94 -1.69 9.69 13.45
CA THR A 94 -0.55 10.57 13.12
C THR A 94 -0.95 11.68 12.16
N SER A 95 0.01 12.57 11.83
CA SER A 95 -0.22 13.63 10.84
C SER A 95 -0.18 13.07 9.41
N PRO A 96 -0.96 13.63 8.46
CA PRO A 96 -0.91 13.25 7.05
C PRO A 96 0.47 13.43 6.43
N VAL A 97 1.22 14.42 6.91
CA VAL A 97 2.58 14.70 6.45
C VAL A 97 3.51 13.56 6.84
N ASN A 98 3.51 13.18 8.13
CA ASN A 98 4.31 12.04 8.62
C ASN A 98 3.94 10.75 7.89
N ALA A 99 2.65 10.44 7.79
CA ALA A 99 2.18 9.26 7.06
C ALA A 99 2.67 9.24 5.62
N SER A 100 2.61 10.36 4.91
CA SER A 100 3.07 10.48 3.53
C SER A 100 4.58 10.25 3.40
N ILE A 101 5.37 10.77 4.33
CA ILE A 101 6.83 10.59 4.30
C ILE A 101 7.21 9.15 4.66
N ILE A 102 6.60 8.57 5.69
CA ILE A 102 6.83 7.17 6.06
C ILE A 102 6.46 6.23 4.89
N THR A 103 5.46 6.58 4.09
CA THR A 103 5.08 5.82 2.89
C THR A 103 6.23 5.72 1.88
N THR A 104 7.13 6.70 1.80
CA THR A 104 8.30 6.64 0.93
C THR A 104 9.33 5.58 1.35
N SER A 105 9.17 4.96 2.52
CA SER A 105 10.02 3.85 2.97
C SER A 105 9.73 2.52 2.26
N MET A 106 8.61 2.39 1.56
CA MET A 106 8.23 1.14 0.87
C MET A 106 9.32 0.59 -0.07
N PRO A 107 9.99 1.39 -0.93
CA PRO A 107 11.07 0.88 -1.77
C PRO A 107 12.28 0.38 -0.96
N LEU A 108 12.54 0.94 0.23
CA LEU A 108 13.61 0.49 1.12
C LEU A 108 13.30 -0.92 1.64
N TRP A 109 12.07 -1.14 2.14
CA TRP A 109 11.60 -2.45 2.56
C TRP A 109 11.62 -3.46 1.43
N ALA A 110 11.13 -3.08 0.24
CA ALA A 110 11.14 -3.96 -0.93
C ALA A 110 12.57 -4.40 -1.30
N MET A 111 13.54 -3.51 -1.22
CA MET A 111 14.95 -3.80 -1.51
C MET A 111 15.58 -4.73 -0.48
N ILE A 112 15.33 -4.50 0.82
CA ILE A 112 15.82 -5.37 1.91
C ILE A 112 15.22 -6.78 1.77
N LEU A 113 13.90 -6.85 1.56
CA LEU A 113 13.21 -8.13 1.42
C LEU A 113 13.59 -8.87 0.13
N ALA A 114 13.81 -8.16 -0.98
CA ALA A 114 14.32 -8.77 -2.22
C ALA A 114 15.71 -9.36 -2.03
N ALA A 115 16.59 -8.70 -1.28
CA ALA A 115 17.89 -9.26 -0.95
C ALA A 115 17.78 -10.54 -0.11
N ILE A 116 16.88 -10.58 0.86
CA ILE A 116 16.70 -11.73 1.76
C ILE A 116 16.01 -12.90 1.03
N PHE A 117 14.87 -12.64 0.38
CA PHE A 117 14.04 -13.70 -0.19
C PHE A 117 14.41 -14.07 -1.63
N LEU A 118 14.81 -13.09 -2.44
CA LEU A 118 15.16 -13.32 -3.84
C LEU A 118 16.68 -13.46 -4.03
N LYS A 119 17.46 -13.29 -2.95
CA LYS A 119 18.93 -13.34 -2.99
C LYS A 119 19.53 -12.37 -4.00
N GLU A 120 18.86 -11.23 -4.22
CA GLU A 120 19.38 -10.19 -5.09
C GLU A 120 20.63 -9.55 -4.48
N PRO A 121 21.70 -9.29 -5.27
CA PRO A 121 22.91 -8.69 -4.76
C PRO A 121 22.65 -7.27 -4.26
N ILE A 122 23.06 -6.98 -3.03
CA ILE A 122 23.02 -5.64 -2.46
C ILE A 122 24.26 -4.89 -2.94
N THR A 123 24.09 -3.93 -3.81
CA THR A 123 25.20 -3.06 -4.27
C THR A 123 25.43 -1.92 -3.27
N ALA A 124 26.68 -1.39 -3.23
CA ALA A 124 27.01 -0.25 -2.39
C ALA A 124 26.07 0.97 -2.62
N LYS A 125 25.65 1.20 -3.87
CA LYS A 125 24.67 2.25 -4.19
C LYS A 125 23.31 2.02 -3.53
N LYS A 126 22.87 0.77 -3.46
CA LYS A 126 21.61 0.39 -2.77
C LYS A 126 21.74 0.62 -1.25
N VAL A 127 22.88 0.26 -0.65
CA VAL A 127 23.16 0.50 0.77
C VAL A 127 23.15 1.98 1.11
N LEU A 128 23.82 2.81 0.31
CA LEU A 128 23.81 4.27 0.49
C LEU A 128 22.39 4.84 0.38
N GLY A 129 21.58 4.38 -0.57
CA GLY A 129 20.19 4.79 -0.70
C GLY A 129 19.35 4.40 0.51
N ILE A 130 19.53 3.18 1.06
CA ILE A 130 18.86 2.74 2.30
C ILE A 130 19.29 3.62 3.48
N ALA A 131 20.59 3.85 3.66
CA ALA A 131 21.10 4.66 4.75
C ALA A 131 20.58 6.11 4.69
N ALA A 132 20.61 6.73 3.51
CA ALA A 132 20.06 8.07 3.30
C ALA A 132 18.55 8.14 3.56
N GLY A 133 17.79 7.17 3.04
CA GLY A 133 16.35 7.11 3.26
C GLY A 133 15.97 6.84 4.72
N ALA A 134 16.66 5.92 5.38
CA ALA A 134 16.46 5.61 6.79
C ALA A 134 16.81 6.80 7.70
N SER A 135 17.92 7.51 7.42
CA SER A 135 18.31 8.72 8.17
C SER A 135 17.28 9.84 7.98
N GLY A 136 16.76 10.05 6.76
CA GLY A 136 15.70 11.02 6.49
C GLY A 136 14.40 10.70 7.25
N ALA A 137 13.98 9.44 7.23
CA ALA A 137 12.79 9.00 7.99
C ALA A 137 12.99 9.16 9.50
N LEU A 138 14.18 8.82 10.02
CA LEU A 138 14.51 8.96 11.45
C LEU A 138 14.51 10.44 11.88
N LEU A 139 15.16 11.31 11.10
CA LEU A 139 15.18 12.75 11.38
C LEU A 139 13.77 13.34 11.39
N LEU A 140 12.90 12.85 10.53
CA LEU A 140 11.52 13.29 10.49
C LEU A 140 10.75 12.86 11.73
N VAL A 141 10.84 11.59 12.11
CA VAL A 141 10.18 11.05 13.32
C VAL A 141 10.68 11.78 14.57
N LEU A 142 11.98 12.03 14.68
CA LEU A 142 12.57 12.75 15.81
C LEU A 142 12.23 14.25 15.80
N GLY A 143 12.19 14.86 14.61
CA GLY A 143 11.87 16.30 14.47
C GLY A 143 10.40 16.61 14.68
N SER A 144 9.52 15.66 14.49
CA SER A 144 8.07 15.83 14.66
C SER A 144 7.64 15.89 16.13
N GLY A 145 8.50 15.55 17.09
CA GLY A 145 8.19 15.49 18.51
C GLY A 145 7.88 16.85 19.18
N ASN A 146 8.08 17.98 18.49
CA ASN A 146 7.94 19.32 19.05
C ASN A 146 6.89 20.21 18.36
N THR A 147 6.10 19.68 17.44
CA THR A 147 5.04 20.47 16.81
C THR A 147 3.68 20.01 17.32
N ASP A 148 3.08 20.81 18.20
CA ASP A 148 1.66 20.79 18.57
C ASP A 148 0.76 21.13 17.34
N SER A 149 1.06 20.54 16.19
CA SER A 149 0.25 20.72 15.00
C SER A 149 -1.09 20.02 15.23
N ALA A 150 -2.16 20.71 14.96
CA ALA A 150 -3.57 20.28 15.07
C ALA A 150 -3.85 18.96 14.33
N GLY A 151 -3.49 17.83 14.91
CA GLY A 151 -3.62 16.51 14.30
C GLY A 151 -2.97 15.38 15.07
N GLY A 152 -2.40 15.66 16.27
CA GLY A 152 -1.81 14.67 17.18
C GLY A 152 -0.66 13.88 16.53
N HIS A 153 0.54 14.02 17.04
CA HIS A 153 1.65 13.14 16.68
C HIS A 153 1.59 11.90 17.61
N SER A 154 1.47 10.73 17.01
CA SER A 154 1.52 9.46 17.73
C SER A 154 2.58 8.55 17.14
N VAL A 155 3.59 8.21 17.93
CA VAL A 155 4.61 7.21 17.55
C VAL A 155 3.95 5.88 17.17
N ALA A 156 2.87 5.51 17.86
CA ALA A 156 2.10 4.30 17.54
C ALA A 156 1.47 4.41 16.12
N GLY A 157 0.96 5.59 15.76
CA GLY A 157 0.45 5.84 14.40
C GLY A 157 1.54 5.73 13.34
N ASP A 158 2.70 6.29 13.59
CA ASP A 158 3.86 6.21 12.69
C ASP A 158 4.34 4.76 12.51
N LEU A 159 4.40 3.98 13.60
CA LEU A 159 4.74 2.56 13.54
C LEU A 159 3.70 1.73 12.76
N LEU A 160 2.41 2.05 12.88
CA LEU A 160 1.38 1.40 12.09
C LEU A 160 1.52 1.70 10.59
N VAL A 161 1.84 2.95 10.22
CA VAL A 161 2.13 3.30 8.83
C VAL A 161 3.38 2.58 8.33
N LEU A 162 4.43 2.50 9.14
CA LEU A 162 5.66 1.78 8.79
C LEU A 162 5.40 0.28 8.60
N PHE A 163 4.61 -0.34 9.49
CA PHE A 163 4.18 -1.73 9.37
C PHE A 163 3.36 -1.98 8.10
N ALA A 164 2.48 -1.04 7.73
CA ALA A 164 1.75 -1.10 6.49
C ALA A 164 2.68 -1.15 5.26
N GLN A 165 3.75 -0.34 5.25
CA GLN A 165 4.74 -0.35 4.16
C GLN A 165 5.53 -1.66 4.12
N LEU A 166 5.91 -2.20 5.26
CA LEU A 166 6.56 -3.51 5.36
C LEU A 166 5.66 -4.62 4.81
N SER A 167 4.40 -4.64 5.21
CA SER A 167 3.41 -5.63 4.74
C SER A 167 3.23 -5.56 3.22
N TYR A 168 3.14 -4.36 2.66
CA TYR A 168 3.03 -4.16 1.21
C TYR A 168 4.29 -4.58 0.47
N ALA A 169 5.47 -4.29 1.01
CA ALA A 169 6.73 -4.72 0.45
C ALA A 169 6.87 -6.26 0.45
N LEU A 170 6.43 -6.94 1.52
CA LEU A 170 6.35 -8.40 1.57
C LEU A 170 5.44 -8.96 0.49
N TYR A 171 4.23 -8.39 0.34
CA TYR A 171 3.33 -8.75 -0.76
C TYR A 171 4.03 -8.60 -2.10
N PHE A 172 4.66 -7.45 -2.34
CA PHE A 172 5.30 -7.15 -3.62
C PHE A 172 6.44 -8.12 -3.94
N VAL A 173 7.28 -8.45 -2.96
CA VAL A 173 8.44 -9.33 -3.17
C VAL A 173 8.03 -10.79 -3.32
N LEU A 174 7.14 -11.29 -2.44
CA LEU A 174 6.77 -12.70 -2.41
C LEU A 174 5.81 -13.10 -3.54
N TYR A 175 4.92 -12.19 -3.93
CA TYR A 175 3.85 -12.50 -4.88
C TYR A 175 4.02 -11.87 -6.27
N LYS A 176 5.10 -11.09 -6.51
CA LYS A 176 5.37 -10.43 -7.79
C LYS A 176 5.20 -11.38 -9.00
N ASN A 177 5.92 -12.50 -8.99
CA ASN A 177 5.92 -13.45 -10.10
C ASN A 177 4.60 -14.23 -10.23
N PHE A 178 3.83 -14.30 -9.15
CA PHE A 178 2.54 -14.96 -9.12
C PHE A 178 1.43 -14.03 -9.67
N VAL A 179 1.42 -12.80 -9.22
CA VAL A 179 0.43 -11.80 -9.62
C VAL A 179 0.50 -11.47 -11.11
N THR A 180 1.69 -11.50 -11.72
CA THR A 180 1.86 -11.27 -13.16
C THR A 180 1.27 -12.36 -14.07
N ARG A 181 0.83 -13.50 -13.51
CA ARG A 181 0.21 -14.60 -14.28
C ARG A 181 -1.27 -14.35 -14.59
N TYR A 182 -1.92 -13.49 -13.85
CA TYR A 182 -3.34 -13.21 -13.95
C TYR A 182 -3.60 -11.75 -14.29
N SER A 183 -4.73 -11.48 -14.95
CA SER A 183 -5.15 -10.09 -15.17
C SER A 183 -5.48 -9.40 -13.85
N LEU A 184 -5.24 -8.09 -13.78
CA LEU A 184 -5.53 -7.28 -12.58
C LEU A 184 -7.00 -7.45 -12.15
N THR A 185 -7.92 -7.51 -13.10
CA THR A 185 -9.36 -7.66 -12.84
C THR A 185 -9.65 -9.00 -12.17
N THR A 186 -9.03 -10.09 -12.63
CA THR A 186 -9.17 -11.43 -12.06
C THR A 186 -8.63 -11.49 -10.63
N ILE A 187 -7.46 -10.90 -10.39
CA ILE A 187 -6.85 -10.83 -9.07
C ILE A 187 -7.77 -10.08 -8.10
N MET A 188 -8.21 -8.87 -8.46
CA MET A 188 -9.02 -8.02 -7.59
C MET A 188 -10.41 -8.62 -7.33
N LYS A 189 -11.03 -9.25 -8.32
CA LYS A 189 -12.27 -10.00 -8.14
C LYS A 189 -12.09 -11.17 -7.16
N SER A 190 -11.03 -11.95 -7.30
CA SER A 190 -10.75 -13.11 -6.45
C SER A 190 -10.42 -12.71 -5.01
N VAL A 191 -9.65 -11.64 -4.82
CA VAL A 191 -9.36 -11.04 -3.53
C VAL A 191 -10.65 -10.61 -2.83
N SER A 192 -11.54 -9.92 -3.54
CA SER A 192 -12.84 -9.48 -3.01
C SER A 192 -13.76 -10.65 -2.63
N TYR A 193 -13.72 -11.75 -3.38
CA TYR A 193 -14.53 -12.94 -3.11
C TYR A 193 -14.08 -13.68 -1.83
N THR A 194 -12.80 -13.65 -1.51
CA THR A 194 -12.27 -14.29 -0.30
C THR A 194 -12.65 -13.53 0.97
N HIS A 195 -12.86 -12.22 0.89
CA HIS A 195 -13.31 -11.41 2.03
C HIS A 195 -14.80 -11.59 2.39
N LEU A 196 -15.63 -12.01 1.43
CA LEU A 196 -17.07 -12.25 1.69
C LEU A 196 -17.36 -13.62 2.35
N ARG A 197 -16.38 -14.53 2.38
CA ARG A 197 -16.51 -15.87 2.98
C ARG A 197 -15.82 -16.01 4.34
N ALA A 198 -15.10 -15.00 4.80
CA ALA A 198 -14.49 -14.93 6.12
C ALA A 198 -15.34 -14.12 7.11
#